data_830bfa5a8de00c05e382083a10a131c0
#
_entry.id   830bfa5a8de00c05e382083a10a131c0
#
_cell.length_a   1.000
_cell.length_b   1.000
_cell.length_c   1.000
_cell.angle_alpha   90.00
_cell.angle_beta   90.00
_cell.angle_gamma   90.00
#
_symmetry.space_group_name_H-M   'P 1'
#
loop_
_entity.id
_entity.type
_entity.pdbx_description
1 polymer ?
#
loop_
_entity_poly.entity_id
_entity_poly.type
_entity_poly.pdbx_seq_one_letter_code
_entity_poly.pdbx_strand_id
1 'polypeptide(L)'
;QNIQELILPKSTDKPLKGGELDELEVVENGTVVIKDGKVVYSGPHTDDYEAKEVIDARGRVLSPALVDAHTHLIFGGSREHEMSLKRQGKSYLEILESGGGILSTVKSTREISEEDLFKKAEHDLLTMIKHGVLTVESKSGYGLDKENELKQLRVSNLSLIHISEPTR
;
A
#
# COMPACT_ATOMS: atom_id res chain seq x y z
N GLN A 1 -14.50 -15.35 -12.09
CA GLN A 1 -15.25 -16.54 -11.71
C GLN A 1 -14.38 -17.50 -10.88
N ASN A 2 -14.99 -18.56 -10.32
CA ASN A 2 -14.32 -19.59 -9.54
C ASN A 2 -13.58 -19.00 -8.31
N ILE A 3 -14.27 -18.09 -7.61
CA ILE A 3 -13.85 -17.49 -6.35
C ILE A 3 -14.37 -18.38 -5.23
N GLN A 4 -13.48 -19.00 -4.45
CA GLN A 4 -13.90 -19.87 -3.34
C GLN A 4 -14.63 -19.07 -2.25
N GLU A 5 -14.05 -17.96 -1.84
CA GLU A 5 -14.65 -17.03 -0.89
C GLU A 5 -14.49 -15.59 -1.40
N LEU A 6 -15.60 -14.90 -1.55
CA LEU A 6 -15.63 -13.49 -1.87
C LEU A 6 -15.93 -12.71 -0.59
N ILE A 7 -14.96 -11.89 -0.17
CA ILE A 7 -15.12 -11.03 1.01
C ILE A 7 -15.70 -9.70 0.55
N LEU A 8 -16.87 -9.35 1.05
CA LEU A 8 -17.55 -8.10 0.76
C LEU A 8 -17.40 -7.13 1.94
N PRO A 9 -17.01 -5.87 1.68
CA PRO A 9 -17.02 -4.85 2.71
C PRO A 9 -18.47 -4.53 3.07
N LYS A 10 -18.75 -4.41 4.36
CA LYS A 10 -20.05 -3.92 4.82
C LYS A 10 -20.23 -2.48 4.32
N SER A 11 -21.21 -2.26 3.47
CA SER A 11 -21.54 -0.91 2.99
C SER A 11 -22.21 -0.13 4.11
N THR A 12 -21.56 0.93 4.60
CA THR A 12 -22.11 1.80 5.63
C THR A 12 -21.81 3.27 5.30
N ASP A 13 -22.71 4.15 5.70
CA ASP A 13 -22.51 5.61 5.57
C ASP A 13 -21.58 6.18 6.66
N LYS A 14 -21.16 5.35 7.60
CA LYS A 14 -20.33 5.73 8.75
C LYS A 14 -19.16 4.78 8.91
N PRO A 15 -18.02 5.24 9.43
CA PRO A 15 -16.90 4.36 9.77
C PRO A 15 -17.35 3.31 10.80
N LEU A 16 -17.00 2.05 10.55
CA LEU A 16 -17.18 0.96 11.49
C LEU A 16 -16.32 1.16 12.75
N LYS A 17 -16.77 0.72 13.91
CA LYS A 17 -16.07 0.89 15.19
C LYS A 17 -16.18 -0.34 16.07
N GLY A 18 -15.13 -0.60 16.85
CA GLY A 18 -15.12 -1.70 17.82
C GLY A 18 -15.41 -3.05 17.19
N GLY A 19 -16.36 -3.80 17.77
CA GLY A 19 -16.74 -5.13 17.29
C GLY A 19 -17.34 -5.18 15.88
N GLU A 20 -17.82 -4.05 15.35
CA GLU A 20 -18.31 -3.99 13.96
C GLU A 20 -17.20 -4.24 12.93
N LEU A 21 -15.93 -4.02 13.31
CA LEU A 21 -14.76 -4.26 12.44
C LEU A 21 -14.51 -5.76 12.21
N ASP A 22 -15.02 -6.62 13.07
CA ASP A 22 -14.87 -8.08 12.98
C ASP A 22 -15.97 -8.71 12.10
N GLU A 23 -16.97 -7.93 11.70
CA GLU A 23 -18.08 -8.40 10.88
C GLU A 23 -17.72 -8.34 9.39
N LEU A 24 -17.45 -9.50 8.80
CA LEU A 24 -17.23 -9.65 7.38
C LEU A 24 -18.40 -10.41 6.74
N GLU A 25 -18.83 -9.94 5.58
CA GLU A 25 -19.73 -10.71 4.71
C GLU A 25 -18.86 -11.58 3.80
N VAL A 26 -19.01 -12.89 3.88
CA VAL A 26 -18.30 -13.86 3.06
C VAL A 26 -19.30 -14.60 2.18
N VAL A 27 -19.11 -14.55 0.89
CA VAL A 27 -19.93 -15.25 -0.09
C VAL A 27 -19.12 -16.40 -0.68
N GLU A 28 -19.54 -17.64 -0.43
CA GLU A 28 -18.94 -18.82 -1.04
C GLU A 28 -19.30 -18.90 -2.53
N ASN A 29 -18.36 -19.39 -3.34
CA ASN A 29 -18.52 -19.49 -4.79
C ASN A 29 -18.98 -18.19 -5.43
N GLY A 30 -18.23 -17.12 -5.18
CA GLY A 30 -18.58 -15.77 -5.61
C GLY A 30 -18.30 -15.48 -7.09
N THR A 31 -18.97 -14.46 -7.60
CA THR A 31 -18.69 -13.80 -8.88
C THR A 31 -18.54 -12.31 -8.71
N VAL A 32 -17.56 -11.73 -9.38
CA VAL A 32 -17.40 -10.28 -9.51
C VAL A 32 -17.42 -9.92 -10.97
N VAL A 33 -18.23 -8.92 -11.34
CA VAL A 33 -18.32 -8.40 -12.71
C VAL A 33 -17.86 -6.94 -12.71
N ILE A 34 -16.95 -6.65 -13.64
CA ILE A 34 -16.37 -5.31 -13.80
C ILE A 34 -16.76 -4.80 -15.20
N LYS A 35 -17.26 -3.57 -15.24
CA LYS A 35 -17.57 -2.86 -16.48
C LYS A 35 -17.07 -1.42 -16.36
N ASP A 36 -16.33 -0.97 -17.36
CA ASP A 36 -15.79 0.40 -17.43
C ASP A 36 -15.02 0.81 -16.15
N GLY A 37 -14.18 -0.11 -15.63
CA GLY A 37 -13.39 0.11 -14.41
C GLY A 37 -14.18 0.10 -13.10
N LYS A 38 -15.47 -0.27 -13.13
CA LYS A 38 -16.33 -0.30 -11.94
C LYS A 38 -16.87 -1.70 -11.69
N VAL A 39 -16.97 -2.09 -10.43
CA VAL A 39 -17.70 -3.30 -10.02
C VAL A 39 -19.18 -3.03 -10.21
N VAL A 40 -19.81 -3.80 -11.10
CA VAL A 40 -21.26 -3.72 -11.37
C VAL A 40 -22.02 -4.86 -10.72
N TYR A 41 -21.35 -5.93 -10.35
CA TYR A 41 -21.88 -7.03 -9.54
C TYR A 41 -20.80 -7.62 -8.64
N SER A 42 -21.17 -7.95 -7.44
CA SER A 42 -20.38 -8.77 -6.51
C SER A 42 -21.34 -9.55 -5.62
N GLY A 43 -21.23 -10.89 -5.62
CA GLY A 43 -22.16 -11.74 -4.89
C GLY A 43 -22.03 -13.22 -5.27
N PRO A 44 -23.03 -14.05 -4.99
CA PRO A 44 -23.06 -15.45 -5.35
C PRO A 44 -22.82 -15.68 -6.83
N HIS A 45 -22.44 -16.91 -7.20
CA HIS A 45 -22.23 -17.26 -8.60
C HIS A 45 -23.48 -16.98 -9.44
N THR A 46 -23.27 -16.39 -10.61
CA THR A 46 -24.31 -16.13 -11.60
C THR A 46 -23.75 -16.23 -13.01
N ASP A 47 -24.58 -16.67 -13.95
CA ASP A 47 -24.32 -16.72 -15.39
C ASP A 47 -25.07 -15.60 -16.15
N ASP A 48 -25.68 -14.65 -15.47
CA ASP A 48 -26.48 -13.56 -16.05
C ASP A 48 -25.68 -12.54 -16.86
N TYR A 49 -24.35 -12.63 -16.83
CA TYR A 49 -23.46 -11.67 -17.47
C TYR A 49 -22.61 -12.32 -18.57
N GLU A 50 -22.66 -11.72 -19.74
CA GLU A 50 -21.70 -12.00 -20.81
C GLU A 50 -20.46 -11.13 -20.64
N ALA A 51 -19.27 -11.74 -20.62
CA ALA A 51 -18.01 -11.05 -20.44
C ALA A 51 -17.10 -11.22 -21.66
N LYS A 52 -16.38 -10.16 -22.03
CA LYS A 52 -15.34 -10.21 -23.08
C LYS A 52 -14.11 -10.98 -22.60
N GLU A 53 -13.82 -10.91 -21.30
CA GLU A 53 -12.71 -11.57 -20.66
C GLU A 53 -13.18 -12.18 -19.33
N VAL A 54 -12.74 -13.41 -19.08
CA VAL A 54 -13.05 -14.11 -17.84
C VAL A 54 -11.76 -14.46 -17.13
N ILE A 55 -11.63 -13.95 -15.90
CA ILE A 55 -10.51 -14.28 -15.01
C ILE A 55 -10.96 -15.42 -14.10
N ASP A 56 -10.25 -16.55 -14.17
CA ASP A 56 -10.44 -17.68 -13.27
C ASP A 56 -9.63 -17.47 -11.99
N ALA A 57 -10.30 -17.30 -10.86
CA ALA A 57 -9.68 -17.13 -9.55
C ALA A 57 -9.07 -18.45 -9.00
N ARG A 58 -9.33 -19.58 -9.66
CA ARG A 58 -8.78 -20.91 -9.31
C ARG A 58 -9.03 -21.31 -7.86
N GLY A 59 -10.24 -21.07 -7.36
CA GLY A 59 -10.62 -21.40 -6.01
C GLY A 59 -9.91 -20.57 -4.92
N ARG A 60 -9.48 -19.34 -5.26
CA ARG A 60 -8.85 -18.43 -4.31
C ARG A 60 -9.87 -17.53 -3.62
N VAL A 61 -9.44 -16.94 -2.52
CA VAL A 61 -10.17 -15.86 -1.87
C VAL A 61 -10.00 -14.57 -2.66
N LEU A 62 -11.09 -13.83 -2.84
CA LEU A 62 -11.07 -12.48 -3.40
C LEU A 62 -11.60 -11.49 -2.36
N SER A 63 -10.85 -10.45 -2.12
CA SER A 63 -11.22 -9.35 -1.23
C SER A 63 -10.97 -7.99 -1.90
N PRO A 64 -11.55 -6.89 -1.40
CA PRO A 64 -11.05 -5.57 -1.71
C PRO A 64 -9.56 -5.47 -1.39
N ALA A 65 -8.86 -4.60 -2.11
CA ALA A 65 -7.46 -4.35 -1.85
C ALA A 65 -7.24 -3.72 -0.46
N LEU A 66 -6.06 -3.96 0.09
CA LEU A 66 -5.66 -3.37 1.36
C LEU A 66 -5.38 -1.87 1.22
N VAL A 67 -5.67 -1.15 2.29
CA VAL A 67 -5.41 0.29 2.42
C VAL A 67 -4.35 0.49 3.50
N ASP A 68 -3.23 1.12 3.16
CA ASP A 68 -2.26 1.59 4.14
C ASP A 68 -2.55 3.07 4.44
N ALA A 69 -3.18 3.32 5.57
CA ALA A 69 -3.64 4.65 5.97
C ALA A 69 -2.54 5.51 6.60
N HIS A 70 -1.32 5.00 6.77
CA HIS A 70 -0.22 5.76 7.35
C HIS A 70 1.13 5.18 6.95
N THR A 71 1.72 5.70 5.87
CA THR A 71 3.09 5.33 5.50
C THR A 71 3.95 6.56 5.18
N HIS A 72 5.23 6.48 5.49
CA HIS A 72 6.27 7.38 4.98
C HIS A 72 6.93 6.70 3.78
N LEU A 73 6.21 6.67 2.65
CA LEU A 73 6.63 5.95 1.45
C LEU A 73 7.94 6.48 0.86
N ILE A 74 8.11 7.81 0.88
CA ILE A 74 9.21 8.48 0.20
C ILE A 74 10.33 8.80 1.19
N PHE A 75 11.39 8.00 1.17
CA PHE A 75 12.59 8.20 1.99
C PHE A 75 13.84 7.61 1.35
N GLY A 76 15.01 8.18 1.63
CA GLY A 76 16.31 7.68 1.18
C GLY A 76 16.91 6.66 2.14
N GLY A 77 17.77 5.80 1.60
CA GLY A 77 18.50 4.81 2.37
C GLY A 77 17.63 3.67 2.90
N SER A 78 18.24 2.88 3.76
CA SER A 78 17.59 1.80 4.49
C SER A 78 18.24 1.64 5.87
N ARG A 79 17.57 0.94 6.77
CA ARG A 79 18.07 0.73 8.14
C ARG A 79 18.12 -0.74 8.53
N GLU A 80 18.17 -1.64 7.56
CA GLU A 80 18.26 -3.09 7.81
C GLU A 80 19.50 -3.48 8.63
N HIS A 81 20.60 -2.74 8.51
CA HIS A 81 21.81 -2.95 9.32
C HIS A 81 21.57 -2.80 10.82
N GLU A 82 20.59 -1.98 11.24
CA GLU A 82 20.21 -1.83 12.64
C GLU A 82 19.60 -3.11 13.24
N MET A 83 19.07 -4.01 12.40
CA MET A 83 18.53 -5.28 12.85
C MET A 83 19.61 -6.14 13.51
N SER A 84 20.82 -6.13 12.96
CA SER A 84 21.94 -6.86 13.53
C SER A 84 22.38 -6.26 14.86
N LEU A 85 22.39 -4.94 14.97
CA LEU A 85 22.73 -4.24 16.23
C LEU A 85 21.69 -4.52 17.33
N LYS A 86 20.40 -4.51 16.99
CA LYS A 86 19.32 -4.88 17.90
C LYS A 86 19.43 -6.33 18.39
N ARG A 87 19.79 -7.25 17.50
CA ARG A 87 20.03 -8.66 17.87
C ARG A 87 21.21 -8.83 18.81
N GLN A 88 22.21 -7.95 18.75
CA GLN A 88 23.34 -7.90 19.66
C GLN A 88 23.01 -7.23 21.01
N GLY A 89 21.76 -6.82 21.21
CA GLY A 89 21.29 -6.19 22.44
C GLY A 89 21.59 -4.69 22.54
N LYS A 90 22.00 -4.03 21.45
CA LYS A 90 22.21 -2.59 21.44
C LYS A 90 20.90 -1.85 21.70
N SER A 91 20.96 -0.89 22.61
CA SER A 91 19.84 0.00 22.89
C SER A 91 19.59 0.97 21.74
N TYR A 92 18.40 1.57 21.70
CA TYR A 92 18.07 2.61 20.71
C TYR A 92 19.06 3.80 20.77
N LEU A 93 19.50 4.22 21.98
CA LEU A 93 20.44 5.32 22.13
C LEU A 93 21.82 4.98 21.57
N GLU A 94 22.34 3.77 21.82
CA GLU A 94 23.61 3.32 21.25
C GLU A 94 23.57 3.25 19.71
N ILE A 95 22.44 2.83 19.13
CA ILE A 95 22.24 2.83 17.68
C ILE A 95 22.21 4.25 17.14
N LEU A 96 21.52 5.16 17.81
CA LEU A 96 21.47 6.57 17.43
C LEU A 96 22.84 7.24 17.49
N GLU A 97 23.60 7.03 18.57
CA GLU A 97 24.97 7.54 18.76
C GLU A 97 25.95 6.99 17.72
N SER A 98 25.73 5.78 17.23
CA SER A 98 26.52 5.18 16.13
C SER A 98 26.14 5.70 14.74
N GLY A 99 25.26 6.70 14.64
CA GLY A 99 24.82 7.30 13.38
C GLY A 99 23.63 6.62 12.73
N GLY A 100 22.95 5.72 13.45
CA GLY A 100 21.70 5.08 13.03
C GLY A 100 20.46 5.90 13.39
N GLY A 101 19.33 5.22 13.46
CA GLY A 101 18.04 5.80 13.81
C GLY A 101 17.46 6.73 12.75
N ILE A 102 16.51 7.56 13.17
CA ILE A 102 15.78 8.46 12.26
C ILE A 102 16.71 9.47 11.55
N LEU A 103 17.76 9.93 12.22
CA LEU A 103 18.69 10.90 11.63
C LEU A 103 19.49 10.34 10.46
N SER A 104 19.78 9.05 10.46
CA SER A 104 20.36 8.35 9.30
C SER A 104 19.44 8.40 8.09
N THR A 105 18.15 8.13 8.28
CA THR A 105 17.15 8.23 7.20
C THR A 105 17.01 9.67 6.70
N VAL A 106 16.99 10.66 7.61
CA VAL A 106 16.95 12.09 7.25
C VAL A 106 18.15 12.48 6.40
N LYS A 107 19.35 12.10 6.82
CA LYS A 107 20.57 12.36 6.06
C LYS A 107 20.50 11.76 4.66
N SER A 108 20.17 10.47 4.54
CA SER A 108 20.05 9.78 3.26
C SER A 108 18.98 10.40 2.37
N THR A 109 17.84 10.82 2.95
CA THR A 109 16.76 11.47 2.20
C THR A 109 17.17 12.84 1.66
N ARG A 110 18.00 13.59 2.40
CA ARG A 110 18.52 14.88 1.93
C ARG A 110 19.56 14.73 0.83
N GLU A 111 20.43 13.73 0.94
CA GLU A 111 21.57 13.51 0.03
C GLU A 111 21.17 12.84 -1.28
N ILE A 112 20.13 12.01 -1.28
CA ILE A 112 19.68 11.27 -2.48
C ILE A 112 19.11 12.23 -3.53
N SER A 113 19.37 11.97 -4.81
CA SER A 113 18.76 12.70 -5.92
C SER A 113 17.25 12.48 -5.98
N GLU A 114 16.50 13.42 -6.56
CA GLU A 114 15.06 13.27 -6.76
C GLU A 114 14.73 12.09 -7.68
N GLU A 115 15.57 11.85 -8.70
CA GLU A 115 15.45 10.72 -9.62
C GLU A 115 15.63 9.36 -8.92
N ASP A 116 16.67 9.22 -8.08
CA ASP A 116 16.91 7.96 -7.38
C ASP A 116 15.89 7.73 -6.27
N LEU A 117 15.42 8.81 -5.64
CA LEU A 117 14.32 8.75 -4.68
C LEU A 117 13.02 8.26 -5.34
N PHE A 118 12.75 8.71 -6.56
CA PHE A 118 11.63 8.26 -7.38
C PHE A 118 11.73 6.76 -7.72
N LYS A 119 12.89 6.30 -8.21
CA LYS A 119 13.11 4.88 -8.54
C LYS A 119 12.90 3.98 -7.33
N LYS A 120 13.39 4.42 -6.16
CA LYS A 120 13.18 3.69 -4.91
C LYS A 120 11.69 3.64 -4.54
N ALA A 121 11.01 4.77 -4.61
CA ALA A 121 9.58 4.86 -4.30
C ALA A 121 8.73 3.98 -5.23
N GLU A 122 9.02 3.96 -6.52
CA GLU A 122 8.38 3.10 -7.50
C GLU A 122 8.57 1.61 -7.16
N HIS A 123 9.80 1.22 -6.82
CA HIS A 123 10.10 -0.15 -6.39
C HIS A 123 9.29 -0.55 -5.14
N ASP A 124 9.26 0.33 -4.14
CA ASP A 124 8.55 0.09 -2.88
C ASP A 124 7.03 -0.01 -3.11
N LEU A 125 6.45 0.88 -3.93
CA LEU A 125 5.03 0.81 -4.33
C LEU A 125 4.69 -0.48 -5.08
N LEU A 126 5.51 -0.90 -6.05
CA LEU A 126 5.31 -2.16 -6.75
C LEU A 126 5.37 -3.36 -5.80
N THR A 127 6.20 -3.28 -4.77
CA THR A 127 6.25 -4.29 -3.72
C THR A 127 4.98 -4.29 -2.87
N MET A 128 4.47 -3.13 -2.48
CA MET A 128 3.19 -3.00 -1.78
C MET A 128 2.02 -3.57 -2.60
N ILE A 129 1.97 -3.27 -3.92
CA ILE A 129 0.97 -3.82 -4.84
C ILE A 129 1.02 -5.35 -4.86
N LYS A 130 2.21 -5.95 -4.94
CA LYS A 130 2.38 -7.41 -4.90
C LYS A 130 1.87 -8.04 -3.59
N HIS A 131 1.83 -7.27 -2.50
CA HIS A 131 1.28 -7.68 -1.22
C HIS A 131 -0.19 -7.26 -1.02
N GLY A 132 -0.85 -6.78 -2.07
CA GLY A 132 -2.28 -6.48 -2.07
C GLY A 132 -2.65 -5.07 -1.60
N VAL A 133 -1.68 -4.20 -1.32
CA VAL A 133 -1.95 -2.80 -0.95
C VAL A 133 -2.07 -1.96 -2.22
N LEU A 134 -3.27 -1.42 -2.49
CA LEU A 134 -3.54 -0.59 -3.67
C LEU A 134 -3.91 0.86 -3.33
N THR A 135 -4.04 1.18 -2.06
CA THR A 135 -4.31 2.54 -1.60
C THR A 135 -3.37 2.87 -0.47
N VAL A 136 -2.67 3.98 -0.58
CA VAL A 136 -1.71 4.42 0.44
C VAL A 136 -1.90 5.89 0.78
N GLU A 137 -1.79 6.24 2.05
CA GLU A 137 -1.56 7.61 2.49
C GLU A 137 -0.06 7.84 2.64
N SER A 138 0.53 8.62 1.74
CA SER A 138 1.96 8.92 1.76
C SER A 138 2.22 10.23 2.48
N LYS A 139 2.97 10.17 3.58
CA LYS A 139 3.40 11.32 4.37
C LYS A 139 4.87 11.62 4.09
N SER A 140 5.23 12.90 4.00
CA SER A 140 6.62 13.35 4.16
C SER A 140 7.01 13.32 5.65
N GLY A 141 8.24 13.63 5.99
CA GLY A 141 8.69 13.68 7.39
C GLY A 141 10.14 13.28 7.61
N TYR A 142 10.87 12.98 6.55
CA TYR A 142 12.31 12.68 6.60
C TYR A 142 13.18 13.77 5.97
N GLY A 143 12.61 14.90 5.57
CA GLY A 143 13.35 16.06 5.13
C GLY A 143 13.80 16.93 6.29
N LEU A 144 12.90 17.19 7.22
CA LEU A 144 13.03 18.09 8.37
C LEU A 144 13.43 19.53 8.01
N ASP A 145 13.30 19.90 6.75
CA ASP A 145 13.36 21.25 6.21
C ASP A 145 12.44 21.38 5.00
N LYS A 146 12.05 22.60 4.65
CA LYS A 146 11.06 22.87 3.62
C LYS A 146 11.45 22.29 2.26
N GLU A 147 12.71 22.39 1.86
CA GLU A 147 13.17 21.96 0.54
C GLU A 147 13.06 20.44 0.39
N ASN A 148 13.57 19.70 1.38
CA ASN A 148 13.58 18.24 1.35
C ASN A 148 12.20 17.63 1.63
N GLU A 149 11.33 18.27 2.42
CA GLU A 149 9.94 17.87 2.55
C GLU A 149 9.19 18.04 1.22
N LEU A 150 9.38 19.17 0.52
CA LEU A 150 8.79 19.39 -0.79
C LEU A 150 9.35 18.43 -1.85
N LYS A 151 10.63 18.04 -1.77
CA LYS A 151 11.22 17.00 -2.62
C LYS A 151 10.46 15.68 -2.47
N GLN A 152 10.23 15.22 -1.24
CA GLN A 152 9.46 14.00 -0.99
C GLN A 152 8.03 14.09 -1.54
N LEU A 153 7.35 15.23 -1.37
CA LEU A 153 5.99 15.41 -1.89
C LEU A 153 5.95 15.43 -3.42
N ARG A 154 6.94 16.03 -4.09
CA ARG A 154 7.05 15.99 -5.56
C ARG A 154 7.22 14.55 -6.06
N VAL A 155 8.13 13.80 -5.44
CA VAL A 155 8.37 12.39 -5.79
C VAL A 155 7.12 11.55 -5.53
N SER A 156 6.42 11.76 -4.41
CA SER A 156 5.18 11.08 -4.13
C SER A 156 4.14 11.31 -5.23
N ASN A 157 3.95 12.57 -5.63
CA ASN A 157 3.00 12.92 -6.68
C ASN A 157 3.36 12.28 -8.04
N LEU A 158 4.63 12.30 -8.42
CA LEU A 158 5.10 11.67 -9.66
C LEU A 158 4.91 10.15 -9.64
N SER A 159 5.25 9.49 -8.55
CA SER A 159 5.12 8.02 -8.39
C SER A 159 3.67 7.57 -8.50
N LEU A 160 2.74 8.30 -7.88
CA LEU A 160 1.31 7.99 -7.94
C LEU A 160 0.72 8.18 -9.34
N ILE A 161 1.21 9.15 -10.12
CA ILE A 161 0.74 9.38 -11.51
C ILE A 161 1.18 8.24 -12.44
N HIS A 162 2.36 7.67 -12.24
CA HIS A 162 2.87 6.61 -13.11
C HIS A 162 2.34 5.21 -12.79
N ILE A 163 1.94 4.95 -11.56
CA ILE A 163 1.46 3.62 -11.11
C ILE A 163 -0.07 3.56 -11.02
N SER A 164 -0.72 4.66 -10.77
CA SER A 164 -2.18 4.80 -10.82
C SER A 164 -2.56 5.76 -11.91
N GLU A 165 -3.09 5.27 -13.04
CA GLU A 165 -3.90 6.16 -13.86
C GLU A 165 -5.07 6.63 -12.98
N PRO A 166 -5.27 7.96 -12.85
CA PRO A 166 -6.44 8.44 -12.15
C PRO A 166 -7.66 7.96 -12.92
N THR A 167 -8.40 7.03 -12.35
CA THR A 167 -9.74 6.74 -12.83
C THR A 167 -10.56 8.01 -12.65
N ARG A 168 -10.71 8.76 -13.74
CA ARG A 168 -11.62 9.89 -13.84
C ARG A 168 -13.07 9.42 -13.84
#